data_d38b963bd9321c8b4ba752fc6eb33c2c
#
_entry.id   d38b963bd9321c8b4ba752fc6eb33c2c
#
_cell.length_a   1.000
_cell.length_b   1.000
_cell.length_c   1.000
_cell.angle_alpha   90.00
_cell.angle_beta   90.00
_cell.angle_gamma   90.00
#
_symmetry.space_group_name_H-M   'P 1'
#
loop_
_entity.id
_entity.type
_entity.pdbx_description
1 polymer ?
#
loop_
_entity_poly.entity_id
_entity_poly.type
_entity_poly.pdbx_seq_one_letter_code
_entity_poly.pdbx_strand_id
1 'polypeptide(L)'
;MSFLFTDNQPFEWPVNISVPQKGTHTTVTITGLFEQVDDHAFLKPAESLISNGDAIDFEIERLCEVFKGWKDGDVLDANKAEVPATPENLRKFLAQRPVRLAVLDAYQEAVTPKKGYRAKN
;
A
#
# COMPACT_ATOMS: atom_id res chain seq x y z
N MET A 1 -2.72 -25.40 14.85
CA MET A 1 -2.81 -23.94 14.72
C MET A 1 -4.21 -23.55 14.25
N SER A 2 -4.77 -22.53 14.84
CA SER A 2 -6.13 -22.09 14.52
C SER A 2 -6.10 -20.80 13.72
N PHE A 3 -7.10 -20.59 12.89
CA PHE A 3 -7.27 -19.34 12.15
C PHE A 3 -8.06 -18.36 13.02
N LEU A 4 -7.55 -17.14 13.16
CA LEU A 4 -8.21 -16.08 13.91
C LEU A 4 -9.21 -15.37 13.00
N PHE A 5 -10.49 -15.59 13.29
CA PHE A 5 -11.55 -14.99 12.50
C PHE A 5 -11.92 -13.64 13.07
N THR A 6 -11.26 -12.59 12.57
CA THR A 6 -11.51 -11.21 12.97
C THR A 6 -11.79 -10.38 11.72
N ASP A 7 -12.39 -9.22 11.90
CA ASP A 7 -12.76 -8.37 10.77
C ASP A 7 -11.54 -7.81 10.04
N ASN A 8 -10.59 -7.25 10.78
CA ASN A 8 -9.41 -6.66 10.20
C ASN A 8 -8.19 -7.27 10.84
N GLN A 9 -7.39 -7.97 10.05
CA GLN A 9 -6.18 -8.61 10.56
C GLN A 9 -4.95 -7.78 10.21
N PRO A 10 -4.27 -7.23 11.22
CA PRO A 10 -3.06 -6.44 10.96
C PRO A 10 -1.88 -7.34 10.60
N PHE A 11 -1.04 -6.85 9.69
CA PHE A 11 0.19 -7.55 9.33
C PHE A 11 1.19 -6.55 8.78
N GLU A 12 2.46 -6.96 8.75
CA GLU A 12 3.53 -6.16 8.14
C GLU A 12 3.96 -6.83 6.84
N TRP A 13 4.28 -6.02 5.85
CA TRP A 13 4.72 -6.54 4.55
C TRP A 13 5.65 -5.55 3.89
N PRO A 14 6.73 -6.01 3.24
CA PRO A 14 7.62 -5.09 2.57
C PRO A 14 6.95 -4.44 1.37
N VAL A 15 7.18 -3.14 1.21
CA VAL A 15 6.70 -2.36 0.08
C VAL A 15 7.92 -1.90 -0.71
N ASN A 16 8.02 -2.36 -1.95
CA ASN A 16 9.17 -2.06 -2.81
C ASN A 16 8.79 -0.94 -3.77
N ILE A 17 9.31 0.26 -3.51
CA ILE A 17 8.97 1.45 -4.28
C ILE A 17 10.03 1.69 -5.34
N SER A 18 9.63 1.73 -6.62
CA SER A 18 10.53 2.05 -7.72
C SER A 18 10.62 3.56 -7.87
N VAL A 19 11.73 4.14 -7.45
CA VAL A 19 11.94 5.57 -7.47
C VAL A 19 12.71 5.94 -8.74
N PRO A 20 12.19 6.85 -9.57
CA PRO A 20 12.91 7.26 -10.78
C PRO A 20 14.18 8.03 -10.43
N GLN A 21 15.23 7.73 -11.16
CA GLN A 21 16.51 8.39 -11.06
C GLN A 21 16.88 8.91 -12.44
N LYS A 22 18.15 9.07 -12.71
CA LYS A 22 18.62 9.58 -14.01
C LYS A 22 18.50 8.48 -15.06
N GLY A 23 17.32 8.35 -15.66
CA GLY A 23 17.07 7.40 -16.72
C GLY A 23 16.94 5.95 -16.26
N THR A 24 16.86 5.72 -14.96
CA THR A 24 16.71 4.38 -14.41
C THR A 24 15.86 4.47 -13.15
N HIS A 25 15.68 3.33 -12.47
CA HIS A 25 14.92 3.28 -11.22
C HIS A 25 15.76 2.68 -10.10
N THR A 26 15.56 3.19 -8.91
CA THR A 26 16.15 2.64 -7.69
C THR A 26 15.01 2.11 -6.83
N THR A 27 15.18 0.92 -6.28
CA THR A 27 14.16 0.34 -5.40
C THR A 27 14.43 0.75 -3.95
N VAL A 28 13.43 1.34 -3.33
CA VAL A 28 13.46 1.67 -1.91
C VAL A 28 12.41 0.80 -1.22
N THR A 29 12.83 0.04 -0.22
CA THR A 29 11.93 -0.86 0.50
C THR A 29 11.61 -0.29 1.87
N ILE A 30 10.32 -0.21 2.17
CA ILE A 30 9.84 0.17 3.50
C ILE A 30 9.02 -1.00 4.06
N THR A 31 8.82 -1.00 5.37
CA THR A 31 7.93 -1.97 5.99
C THR A 31 6.56 -1.34 6.12
N GLY A 32 5.61 -1.81 5.33
CA GLY A 32 4.25 -1.32 5.37
C GLY A 32 3.45 -1.99 6.47
N LEU A 33 2.60 -1.20 7.11
CA LEU A 33 1.66 -1.68 8.12
C LEU A 33 0.30 -1.78 7.48
N PHE A 34 -0.23 -3.01 7.41
CA PHE A 34 -1.45 -3.29 6.67
C PHE A 34 -2.51 -3.89 7.57
N GLU A 35 -3.75 -3.83 7.11
CA GLU A 35 -4.86 -4.59 7.66
C GLU A 35 -5.58 -5.25 6.50
N GLN A 36 -5.76 -6.57 6.59
CA GLN A 36 -6.53 -7.26 5.57
C GLN A 36 -8.01 -7.03 5.83
N VAL A 37 -8.71 -6.58 4.79
CA VAL A 37 -10.14 -6.32 4.87
C VAL A 37 -10.88 -7.24 3.92
N ASP A 38 -12.21 -7.27 4.06
CA ASP A 38 -13.10 -8.01 3.18
C ASP A 38 -12.94 -7.51 1.74
N ASP A 39 -12.90 -8.42 0.78
CA ASP A 39 -12.80 -8.06 -0.63
C ASP A 39 -13.93 -7.17 -1.11
N HIS A 40 -15.12 -7.33 -0.56
CA HIS A 40 -16.22 -6.44 -0.93
C HIS A 40 -15.94 -4.99 -0.55
N ALA A 41 -15.23 -4.78 0.56
CA ALA A 41 -14.85 -3.44 0.96
C ALA A 41 -13.70 -2.92 0.10
N PHE A 42 -12.69 -3.77 -0.16
CA PHE A 42 -11.51 -3.34 -0.89
C PHE A 42 -11.77 -3.16 -2.38
N LEU A 43 -12.55 -4.06 -2.98
CA LEU A 43 -12.81 -4.04 -4.41
C LEU A 43 -14.07 -3.27 -4.77
N LYS A 44 -14.63 -2.53 -3.84
CA LYS A 44 -15.84 -1.75 -4.06
C LYS A 44 -15.64 -0.81 -5.26
N PRO A 45 -16.50 -0.91 -6.27
CA PRO A 45 -16.37 -0.07 -7.46
C PRO A 45 -16.76 1.37 -7.18
N ALA A 46 -16.17 2.28 -7.92
CA ALA A 46 -16.58 3.66 -7.89
C ALA A 46 -17.82 3.82 -8.76
N GLU A 47 -18.92 4.24 -8.16
CA GLU A 47 -20.20 4.30 -8.88
C GLU A 47 -20.33 5.51 -9.77
N SER A 48 -19.65 6.61 -9.46
CA SER A 48 -19.79 7.82 -10.25
C SER A 48 -18.49 8.59 -10.26
N LEU A 49 -17.56 8.19 -11.12
CA LEU A 49 -16.33 8.93 -11.33
C LEU A 49 -16.55 9.92 -12.46
N ILE A 50 -16.31 11.18 -12.18
CA ILE A 50 -16.52 12.24 -13.13
C ILE A 50 -15.25 12.66 -13.83
N SER A 51 -14.10 12.49 -13.17
CA SER A 51 -12.82 12.94 -13.69
C SER A 51 -11.69 12.02 -13.26
N ASN A 52 -10.51 12.20 -13.87
CA ASN A 52 -9.32 11.44 -13.47
C ASN A 52 -8.92 11.74 -12.03
N GLY A 53 -9.17 12.97 -11.58
CA GLY A 53 -8.91 13.33 -10.19
C GLY A 53 -9.75 12.53 -9.23
N ASP A 54 -11.02 12.34 -9.57
CA ASP A 54 -11.93 11.53 -8.73
C ASP A 54 -11.46 10.08 -8.68
N ALA A 55 -10.98 9.55 -9.80
CA ALA A 55 -10.47 8.18 -9.85
C ALA A 55 -9.26 7.99 -8.95
N ILE A 56 -8.34 8.96 -8.95
CA ILE A 56 -7.15 8.92 -8.10
C ILE A 56 -7.56 9.01 -6.64
N ASP A 57 -8.43 9.93 -6.30
CA ASP A 57 -8.89 10.11 -4.93
C ASP A 57 -9.58 8.84 -4.42
N PHE A 58 -10.40 8.22 -5.27
CA PHE A 58 -11.06 6.97 -4.92
C PHE A 58 -10.05 5.87 -4.64
N GLU A 59 -9.03 5.76 -5.49
CA GLU A 59 -8.00 4.75 -5.30
C GLU A 59 -7.20 4.98 -4.03
N ILE A 60 -6.87 6.24 -3.71
CA ILE A 60 -6.17 6.57 -2.47
C ILE A 60 -7.03 6.17 -1.27
N GLU A 61 -8.31 6.52 -1.28
CA GLU A 61 -9.20 6.16 -0.18
C GLU A 61 -9.32 4.65 -0.03
N ARG A 62 -9.40 3.94 -1.15
CA ARG A 62 -9.47 2.48 -1.13
C ARG A 62 -8.20 1.88 -0.53
N LEU A 63 -7.04 2.40 -0.89
CA LEU A 63 -5.79 1.91 -0.33
C LEU A 63 -5.67 2.24 1.16
N CYS A 64 -6.23 3.35 1.60
CA CYS A 64 -6.24 3.70 3.03
C CYS A 64 -7.03 2.71 3.86
N GLU A 65 -7.92 1.92 3.25
CA GLU A 65 -8.63 0.87 3.98
C GLU A 65 -7.68 -0.23 4.42
N VAL A 66 -6.62 -0.47 3.67
CA VAL A 66 -5.72 -1.59 3.92
C VAL A 66 -4.32 -1.15 4.34
N PHE A 67 -3.88 0.03 3.94
CA PHE A 67 -2.53 0.53 4.25
C PHE A 67 -2.61 1.54 5.37
N LYS A 68 -2.04 1.20 6.52
CA LYS A 68 -2.18 2.01 7.73
C LYS A 68 -0.93 2.81 8.08
N GLY A 69 0.13 2.63 7.32
CA GLY A 69 1.34 3.39 7.56
C GLY A 69 2.59 2.60 7.31
N TRP A 70 3.65 2.98 8.00
CA TRP A 70 4.97 2.38 7.85
C TRP A 70 5.66 2.37 9.21
N LYS A 71 6.73 1.59 9.31
CA LYS A 71 7.52 1.55 10.52
C LYS A 71 8.24 2.87 10.75
N ASP A 72 8.44 3.20 12.01
CA ASP A 72 9.16 4.42 12.39
C ASP A 72 10.53 4.46 11.72
N GLY A 73 10.84 5.60 11.13
CA GLY A 73 12.13 5.79 10.47
C GLY A 73 12.19 5.35 9.03
N ASP A 74 11.17 4.67 8.52
CA ASP A 74 11.18 4.19 7.13
C ASP A 74 10.89 5.29 6.12
N VAL A 75 10.17 6.33 6.51
CA VAL A 75 9.84 7.44 5.61
C VAL A 75 10.37 8.73 6.21
N LEU A 76 11.20 9.42 5.44
CA LEU A 76 11.85 10.65 5.88
C LEU A 76 11.51 11.77 4.91
N ASP A 77 11.53 13.00 5.43
CA ASP A 77 11.37 14.18 4.57
C ASP A 77 12.72 14.61 4.00
N ALA A 78 12.73 15.73 3.28
CA ALA A 78 13.94 16.24 2.63
C ALA A 78 15.03 16.59 3.63
N ASN A 79 14.68 16.87 4.88
CA ASN A 79 15.61 17.17 5.95
C ASN A 79 16.00 15.93 6.74
N LYS A 80 15.60 14.76 6.27
CA LYS A 80 15.85 13.46 6.91
C LYS A 80 15.19 13.33 8.27
N ALA A 81 14.11 14.08 8.50
CA ALA A 81 13.31 13.94 9.70
C ALA A 81 12.20 12.90 9.44
N GLU A 82 11.87 12.13 10.46
CA GLU A 82 10.82 11.12 10.33
C GLU A 82 9.49 11.75 9.98
N VAL A 83 8.78 11.10 9.07
CA VAL A 83 7.42 11.49 8.68
C VAL A 83 6.46 10.51 9.37
N PRO A 84 5.65 11.00 10.31
CA PRO A 84 4.68 10.11 10.96
C PRO A 84 3.54 9.74 10.01
N ALA A 85 2.97 8.55 10.20
CA ALA A 85 1.90 8.04 9.35
C ALA A 85 0.54 8.58 9.80
N THR A 86 0.38 9.90 9.76
CA THR A 86 -0.91 10.52 10.03
C THR A 86 -1.83 10.33 8.83
N PRO A 87 -3.15 10.45 8.98
CA PRO A 87 -4.05 10.34 7.83
C PRO A 87 -3.69 11.28 6.69
N GLU A 88 -3.27 12.49 7.00
CA GLU A 88 -2.88 13.46 5.99
C GLU A 88 -1.61 13.01 5.26
N ASN A 89 -0.60 12.60 6.01
CA ASN A 89 0.65 12.16 5.41
C ASN A 89 0.48 10.87 4.60
N LEU A 90 -0.41 9.99 5.06
CA LEU A 90 -0.72 8.77 4.34
C LEU A 90 -1.27 9.09 2.95
N ARG A 91 -2.21 10.02 2.87
CA ARG A 91 -2.80 10.41 1.60
C ARG A 91 -1.79 11.09 0.68
N LYS A 92 -0.92 11.94 1.23
CA LYS A 92 0.13 12.57 0.45
C LYS A 92 1.11 11.53 -0.10
N PHE A 93 1.43 10.54 0.71
CA PHE A 93 2.32 9.45 0.31
C PHE A 93 1.70 8.65 -0.84
N LEU A 94 0.44 8.28 -0.70
CA LEU A 94 -0.28 7.51 -1.72
C LEU A 94 -0.61 8.33 -2.97
N ALA A 95 -0.53 9.65 -2.90
CA ALA A 95 -0.74 10.49 -4.08
C ALA A 95 0.38 10.34 -5.10
N GLN A 96 1.54 9.84 -4.69
CA GLN A 96 2.65 9.61 -5.59
C GLN A 96 2.46 8.27 -6.29
N ARG A 97 2.47 8.28 -7.62
CA ARG A 97 2.18 7.07 -8.40
C ARG A 97 3.08 5.88 -8.05
N PRO A 98 4.42 6.05 -7.97
CA PRO A 98 5.27 4.89 -7.64
C PRO A 98 4.91 4.26 -6.30
N VAL A 99 4.53 5.08 -5.32
CA VAL A 99 4.12 4.60 -4.01
C VAL A 99 2.80 3.86 -4.10
N ARG A 100 1.83 4.45 -4.79
CA ARG A 100 0.50 3.87 -4.92
C ARG A 100 0.55 2.48 -5.55
N LEU A 101 1.34 2.35 -6.64
CA LEU A 101 1.50 1.07 -7.31
C LEU A 101 2.19 0.05 -6.41
N ALA A 102 3.22 0.47 -5.69
CA ALA A 102 3.97 -0.42 -4.81
C ALA A 102 3.12 -0.91 -3.64
N VAL A 103 2.30 -0.05 -3.07
CA VAL A 103 1.43 -0.42 -1.96
C VAL A 103 0.36 -1.41 -2.42
N LEU A 104 -0.24 -1.16 -3.58
CA LEU A 104 -1.23 -2.08 -4.13
C LEU A 104 -0.62 -3.45 -4.41
N ASP A 105 0.55 -3.48 -5.04
CA ASP A 105 1.23 -4.74 -5.33
C ASP A 105 1.57 -5.50 -4.06
N ALA A 106 2.07 -4.80 -3.04
CA ALA A 106 2.43 -5.42 -1.77
C ALA A 106 1.20 -6.03 -1.10
N TYR A 107 0.09 -5.31 -1.09
CA TYR A 107 -1.12 -5.82 -0.48
C TYR A 107 -1.62 -7.07 -1.21
N GLN A 108 -1.70 -7.01 -2.53
CA GLN A 108 -2.17 -8.14 -3.31
C GLN A 108 -1.26 -9.35 -3.19
N GLU A 109 0.04 -9.12 -3.16
CA GLU A 109 1.01 -10.19 -2.97
C GLU A 109 0.82 -10.85 -1.59
N ALA A 110 0.59 -10.04 -0.57
CA ALA A 110 0.46 -10.55 0.79
C ALA A 110 -0.81 -11.41 0.96
N VAL A 111 -1.92 -10.96 0.39
CA VAL A 111 -3.21 -11.63 0.61
C VAL A 111 -3.51 -12.70 -0.43
N THR A 112 -2.65 -12.86 -1.42
CA THR A 112 -2.86 -13.84 -2.49
C THR A 112 -1.67 -14.80 -2.56
N PRO A 113 -1.70 -15.91 -1.81
CA PRO A 113 -0.62 -16.88 -1.86
C PRO A 113 -0.49 -17.46 -3.26
N LYS A 114 0.74 -17.50 -3.76
CA LYS A 114 1.00 -18.00 -5.11
C LYS A 114 1.65 -19.37 -5.04
N LYS A 115 0.90 -20.35 -4.58
CA LYS A 115 1.42 -21.70 -4.39
C LYS A 115 2.04 -22.29 -5.63
N GLY A 116 1.31 -22.25 -6.73
CA GLY A 116 1.81 -22.80 -7.99
C GLY A 116 3.05 -22.08 -8.45
N TYR A 117 3.08 -20.80 -8.25
CA TYR A 117 4.20 -19.97 -8.59
C TYR A 117 5.44 -20.35 -7.79
N ARG A 118 5.25 -20.58 -6.48
CA ARG A 118 6.36 -20.96 -5.61
C ARG A 118 6.85 -22.36 -5.88
N ALA A 119 5.96 -23.24 -6.25
CA ALA A 119 6.32 -24.62 -6.53
C ALA A 119 7.27 -24.75 -7.69
N LYS A 120 7.35 -23.74 -8.53
CA LYS A 120 8.26 -23.74 -9.67
C LYS A 120 9.69 -23.41 -9.29
N ASN A 121 9.88 -22.89 -8.15
CA ASN A 121 11.21 -22.42 -7.73
C ASN A 121 11.94 -23.45 -6.85
#